data_2d9b787ff3f693f73ad6484b11bd0850
#
_entry.id   2d9b787ff3f693f73ad6484b11bd0850
#
_cell.length_a   1.000
_cell.length_b   1.000
_cell.length_c   1.000
_cell.angle_alpha   90.00
_cell.angle_beta   90.00
_cell.angle_gamma   90.00
#
_symmetry.space_group_name_H-M   'P 1'
#
loop_
_entity.id
_entity.type
_entity.pdbx_description
1 polymer ?
#
loop_
_entity_poly.entity_id
_entity_poly.type
_entity_poly.pdbx_seq_one_letter_code
_entity_poly.pdbx_strand_id
1 'polypeptide(L)'
;MITNIESKLKFIELVDDMKNIERAIRLRNGREETNAEHSYHLAMMVIIFADDFPKLNILRSVKLALLHDIVEIFAWDTVIFDKKMEKTKIWFLLEVLMEKQL
;
A
#
# COMPACT_ATOMS: atom_id res chain seq x y z
N MET A 1 3.17 19.30 11.97
CA MET A 1 2.54 18.08 11.52
C MET A 1 2.83 17.84 10.05
N ILE A 2 3.33 16.69 9.74
CA ILE A 2 3.78 16.39 8.39
C ILE A 2 2.65 16.04 7.44
N THR A 3 1.51 15.63 7.98
CA THR A 3 0.39 15.13 7.20
C THR A 3 -0.53 16.23 6.74
N ASN A 4 0.02 17.28 6.13
CA ASN A 4 -0.78 18.32 5.53
C ASN A 4 -1.37 17.84 4.19
N ILE A 5 -2.27 18.62 3.64
CA ILE A 5 -2.98 18.25 2.41
C ILE A 5 -2.00 18.05 1.25
N GLU A 6 -1.00 18.91 1.13
CA GLU A 6 -0.03 18.80 0.06
C GLU A 6 0.72 17.47 0.09
N SER A 7 1.19 17.06 1.26
CA SER A 7 1.88 15.77 1.42
C SER A 7 0.96 14.60 1.11
N LYS A 8 -0.30 14.70 1.52
CA LYS A 8 -1.27 13.64 1.25
C LYS A 8 -1.58 13.52 -0.23
N LEU A 9 -1.70 14.64 -0.93
CA LEU A 9 -1.92 14.62 -2.37
C LEU A 9 -0.75 13.99 -3.11
N LYS A 10 0.47 14.30 -2.70
CA LYS A 10 1.66 13.68 -3.29
C LYS A 10 1.70 12.19 -3.01
N PHE A 11 1.31 11.78 -1.82
CA PHE A 11 1.23 10.36 -1.48
C PHE A 11 0.20 9.63 -2.35
N ILE A 12 -0.93 10.26 -2.63
CA ILE A 12 -1.95 9.70 -3.52
C ILE A 12 -1.38 9.46 -4.91
N GLU A 13 -0.53 10.37 -5.40
CA GLU A 13 0.15 10.16 -6.68
C GLU A 13 1.06 8.95 -6.67
N LEU A 14 1.77 8.74 -5.55
CA LEU A 14 2.63 7.56 -5.39
C LEU A 14 1.79 6.28 -5.38
N VAL A 15 0.66 6.31 -4.69
CA VAL A 15 -0.26 5.18 -4.67
C VAL A 15 -0.75 4.85 -6.07
N ASP A 16 -1.01 5.87 -6.88
CA ASP A 16 -1.42 5.68 -8.26
C ASP A 16 -0.37 4.93 -9.09
N ASP A 17 0.91 5.17 -8.81
CA ASP A 17 2.00 4.49 -9.52
C ASP A 17 2.02 2.99 -9.28
N MET A 18 1.39 2.51 -8.21
CA MET A 18 1.30 1.08 -7.95
C MET A 18 0.56 0.34 -9.05
N LYS A 19 -0.28 1.04 -9.80
CA LYS A 19 -1.00 0.48 -10.95
C LYS A 19 -0.07 0.15 -12.11
N ASN A 20 1.11 0.78 -12.15
CA ASN A 20 2.07 0.61 -13.23
C ASN A 20 3.20 -0.37 -12.90
N ILE A 21 3.25 -0.85 -11.66
CA ILE A 21 4.30 -1.77 -11.24
C ILE A 21 3.81 -3.19 -11.43
N GLU A 22 4.40 -3.89 -12.38
CA GLU A 22 4.01 -5.24 -12.71
C GLU A 22 4.76 -6.24 -11.85
N ARG A 23 4.05 -7.27 -11.44
CA ARG A 23 4.61 -8.40 -10.70
C ARG A 23 4.94 -9.51 -11.68
N ALA A 24 5.80 -10.44 -11.29
CA ALA A 24 6.14 -11.58 -12.13
C ALA A 24 5.07 -12.67 -12.08
N ILE A 25 3.87 -12.35 -11.63
CA ILE A 25 2.75 -13.29 -11.50
C ILE A 25 1.72 -12.93 -12.55
N ARG A 26 1.20 -13.94 -13.24
CA ARG A 26 0.22 -13.73 -14.31
C ARG A 26 -1.18 -14.01 -13.83
N LEU A 27 -2.11 -13.21 -14.33
CA LEU A 27 -3.54 -13.42 -14.14
C LEU A 27 -3.99 -14.57 -15.04
N ARG A 28 -5.22 -15.01 -14.84
CA ARG A 28 -5.80 -16.11 -15.64
C ARG A 28 -5.80 -15.82 -17.14
N ASN A 29 -5.91 -14.55 -17.50
CA ASN A 29 -5.89 -14.15 -18.91
C ASN A 29 -4.48 -13.97 -19.48
N GLY A 30 -3.44 -14.30 -18.71
CA GLY A 30 -2.05 -14.21 -19.16
C GLY A 30 -1.37 -12.87 -18.94
N ARG A 31 -2.13 -11.86 -18.51
CA ARG A 31 -1.55 -10.54 -18.21
C ARG A 31 -0.83 -10.56 -16.87
N GLU A 32 0.23 -9.80 -16.75
CA GLU A 32 0.93 -9.67 -15.47
C GLU A 32 0.09 -8.86 -14.48
N GLU A 33 0.10 -9.31 -13.23
CA GLU A 33 -0.60 -8.62 -12.15
C GLU A 33 0.16 -7.37 -11.72
N THR A 34 -0.53 -6.26 -11.50
CA THR A 34 0.09 -5.07 -10.93
C THR A 34 0.09 -5.16 -9.40
N ASN A 35 0.95 -4.35 -8.77
CA ASN A 35 0.99 -4.30 -7.31
C ASN A 35 -0.32 -3.80 -6.71
N ALA A 36 -0.99 -2.87 -7.38
CA ALA A 36 -2.29 -2.39 -6.91
C ALA A 36 -3.32 -3.51 -6.89
N GLU A 37 -3.35 -4.34 -7.93
CA GLU A 37 -4.25 -5.47 -8.00
C GLU A 37 -3.96 -6.50 -6.92
N HIS A 38 -2.69 -6.76 -6.67
CA HIS A 38 -2.26 -7.69 -5.63
C HIS A 38 -2.70 -7.22 -4.25
N SER A 39 -2.47 -5.94 -3.94
CA SER A 39 -2.85 -5.37 -2.65
C SER A 39 -4.36 -5.39 -2.44
N TYR A 40 -5.12 -5.09 -3.48
CA TYR A 40 -6.58 -5.19 -3.44
C TYR A 40 -7.03 -6.61 -3.12
N HIS A 41 -6.46 -7.59 -3.81
CA HIS A 41 -6.81 -9.00 -3.62
C HIS A 41 -6.52 -9.45 -2.18
N LEU A 42 -5.35 -9.08 -1.65
CA LEU A 42 -4.99 -9.40 -0.27
C LEU A 42 -5.95 -8.78 0.73
N ALA A 43 -6.32 -7.52 0.52
CA ALA A 43 -7.27 -6.85 1.41
C ALA A 43 -8.64 -7.55 1.39
N MET A 44 -9.08 -7.97 0.22
CA MET A 44 -10.33 -8.72 0.10
C MET A 44 -10.25 -10.07 0.82
N MET A 45 -9.11 -10.75 0.73
CA MET A 45 -8.92 -12.00 1.46
C MET A 45 -9.02 -11.80 2.96
N VAL A 46 -8.45 -10.71 3.49
CA VAL A 46 -8.55 -10.38 4.91
C VAL A 46 -10.02 -10.22 5.32
N ILE A 47 -10.77 -9.46 4.53
CA ILE A 47 -12.19 -9.21 4.82
C ILE A 47 -12.99 -10.51 4.78
N ILE A 48 -12.74 -11.34 3.77
CA ILE A 48 -13.50 -12.59 3.58
C ILE A 48 -13.24 -13.59 4.70
N PHE A 49 -11.99 -13.70 5.16
CA PHE A 49 -11.62 -14.66 6.20
C PHE A 49 -11.65 -14.11 7.61
N ALA A 50 -12.07 -12.86 7.79
CA ALA A 50 -12.02 -12.21 9.10
C ALA A 50 -12.78 -12.96 10.19
N ASP A 51 -13.93 -13.54 9.85
CA ASP A 51 -14.74 -14.27 10.82
C ASP A 51 -14.15 -15.63 11.23
N ASP A 52 -13.17 -16.14 10.47
CA ASP A 52 -12.44 -17.35 10.85
C ASP A 52 -11.34 -17.06 11.88
N PHE A 53 -11.04 -15.78 12.12
CA PHE A 53 -10.00 -15.36 13.04
C PHE A 53 -10.53 -14.29 13.98
N PRO A 54 -11.31 -14.69 15.00
CA PRO A 54 -12.07 -13.73 15.81
C PRO A 54 -11.21 -12.71 16.59
N LYS A 55 -9.93 -12.99 16.77
CA LYS A 55 -9.02 -12.05 17.45
C LYS A 55 -8.30 -11.12 16.50
N LEU A 56 -8.56 -11.22 15.20
CA LEU A 56 -7.89 -10.41 14.20
C LEU A 56 -8.34 -8.95 14.29
N ASN A 57 -7.39 -8.04 14.30
CA ASN A 57 -7.70 -6.62 14.13
C ASN A 57 -7.87 -6.37 12.63
N ILE A 58 -9.13 -6.33 12.19
CA ILE A 58 -9.46 -6.24 10.77
C ILE A 58 -8.92 -4.98 10.14
N LEU A 59 -9.10 -3.83 10.79
CA LEU A 59 -8.63 -2.56 10.24
C LEU A 59 -7.12 -2.57 10.04
N ARG A 60 -6.37 -3.01 11.04
CA ARG A 60 -4.92 -3.07 10.94
C ARG A 60 -4.48 -4.04 9.85
N SER A 61 -5.14 -5.17 9.75
CA SER A 61 -4.80 -6.18 8.75
C SER A 61 -5.07 -5.70 7.32
N VAL A 62 -6.18 -5.01 7.11
CA VAL A 62 -6.49 -4.42 5.81
C VAL A 62 -5.47 -3.34 5.45
N LYS A 63 -5.09 -2.50 6.41
CA LYS A 63 -4.06 -1.48 6.18
C LYS A 63 -2.73 -2.13 5.80
N LEU A 64 -2.33 -3.18 6.49
CA LEU A 64 -1.11 -3.91 6.16
C LEU A 64 -1.17 -4.46 4.74
N ALA A 65 -2.29 -5.07 4.38
CA ALA A 65 -2.46 -5.63 3.04
C ALA A 65 -2.32 -4.56 1.95
N LEU A 66 -2.86 -3.37 2.21
CA LEU A 66 -2.83 -2.28 1.23
C LEU A 66 -1.50 -1.53 1.19
N LEU A 67 -0.79 -1.48 2.31
CA LEU A 67 0.39 -0.62 2.43
C LEU A 67 1.72 -1.37 2.35
N HIS A 68 1.73 -2.69 2.54
CA HIS A 68 2.99 -3.44 2.64
C HIS A 68 3.86 -3.34 1.38
N ASP A 69 3.26 -3.38 0.20
CA ASP A 69 4.00 -3.29 -1.05
C ASP A 69 4.57 -1.88 -1.26
N ILE A 70 3.88 -0.87 -0.77
CA ILE A 70 4.40 0.50 -0.83
C ILE A 70 5.68 0.58 -0.03
N VAL A 71 5.70 -0.01 1.15
CA VAL A 71 6.90 -0.03 2.00
C VAL A 71 8.05 -0.77 1.31
N GLU A 72 7.78 -1.94 0.76
CA GLU A 72 8.80 -2.75 0.08
C GLU A 72 9.38 -2.03 -1.14
N ILE A 73 8.51 -1.50 -1.99
CA ILE A 73 8.94 -0.83 -3.21
C ILE A 73 9.70 0.44 -2.87
N PHE A 74 9.26 1.17 -1.87
CA PHE A 74 9.93 2.36 -1.40
C PHE A 74 11.34 2.03 -0.87
N ALA A 75 11.50 0.89 -0.21
CA ALA A 75 12.80 0.47 0.31
C ALA A 75 13.76 0.01 -0.79
N TRP A 76 13.23 -0.58 -1.87
CA TRP A 76 14.05 -1.17 -2.93
C TRP A 76 14.25 -0.26 -4.14
N ASP A 77 13.22 0.49 -4.52
CA ASP A 77 13.24 1.34 -5.70
C ASP A 77 12.91 2.78 -5.34
N THR A 78 13.95 3.52 -4.99
CA THR A 78 13.78 4.92 -4.60
C THR A 78 13.60 5.84 -5.79
N VAL A 79 13.94 5.39 -6.99
CA VAL A 79 13.90 6.22 -8.19
C VAL A 79 12.49 6.74 -8.48
N ILE A 80 11.48 5.89 -8.29
CA ILE A 80 10.10 6.26 -8.54
C ILE A 80 9.63 7.31 -7.54
N PHE A 81 10.00 7.15 -6.28
CA PHE A 81 9.47 7.99 -5.20
C PHE A 81 10.26 9.27 -4.97
N ASP A 82 11.57 9.25 -5.20
CA ASP A 82 12.44 10.41 -4.96
C ASP A 82 12.03 11.64 -5.76
N LYS A 83 11.41 11.44 -6.91
CA LYS A 83 10.97 12.54 -7.76
C LYS A 83 9.68 13.19 -7.28
N LYS A 84 8.90 12.49 -6.47
CA LYS A 84 7.58 12.95 -6.07
C LYS A 84 7.52 13.39 -4.62
N MET A 85 8.30 12.75 -3.76
CA MET A 85 8.23 13.01 -2.34
C MET A 85 9.49 12.52 -1.64
N GLU A 86 9.92 13.25 -0.61
CA GLU A 86 11.07 12.84 0.19
C GLU A 86 10.76 11.58 0.99
N LYS A 87 11.78 10.74 1.15
CA LYS A 87 11.65 9.47 1.88
C LYS A 87 11.12 9.64 3.29
N THR A 88 11.62 10.65 4.00
CA THR A 88 11.20 10.88 5.38
C THR A 88 9.71 11.16 5.48
N LYS A 89 9.18 11.91 4.53
CA LYS A 89 7.75 12.22 4.49
C LYS A 89 6.91 10.99 4.20
N ILE A 90 7.39 10.12 3.31
CA ILE A 90 6.69 8.87 2.97
C ILE A 90 6.65 7.94 4.19
N TRP A 91 7.80 7.75 4.85
CA TRP A 91 7.86 6.90 6.03
C TRP A 91 6.96 7.42 7.14
N PHE A 92 6.95 8.74 7.33
CA PHE A 92 6.10 9.34 8.35
C PHE A 92 4.63 9.13 8.04
N LEU A 93 4.24 9.31 6.78
CA LEU A 93 2.85 9.06 6.37
C LEU A 93 2.44 7.62 6.58
N LEU A 94 3.31 6.68 6.22
CA LEU A 94 3.04 5.26 6.43
C LEU A 94 2.87 4.94 7.91
N GLU A 95 3.73 5.49 8.77
CA GLU A 95 3.59 5.31 10.21
C GLU A 95 2.26 5.87 10.72
N VAL A 96 1.91 7.07 10.30
CA VAL A 96 0.64 7.69 10.71
C VAL A 96 -0.54 6.85 10.28
N LEU A 97 -0.54 6.35 9.04
CA LEU A 97 -1.63 5.53 8.53
C LEU A 97 -1.75 4.22 9.29
N MET A 98 -0.62 3.60 9.65
CA MET A 98 -0.64 2.35 10.40
C MET A 98 -1.01 2.54 11.86
N GLU A 99 -0.60 3.64 12.46
CA GLU A 99 -0.88 3.90 13.87
C GLU A 99 -2.32 4.34 14.11
N LYS A 100 -2.95 4.99 13.15
CA LYS A 100 -4.32 5.44 13.33
C LYS A 100 -5.26 4.26 13.47
N GLN A 101 -5.85 4.16 14.64
CA GLN A 101 -6.89 3.18 14.95
C GLN A 101 -8.23 3.89 15.00
N LEU A 102 -9.24 3.20 14.59
CA LEU A 102 -10.59 3.72 14.75
C LEU A 102 -11.24 3.15 15.97
#